data_3827786ffd322b5c0fe0a8b9620b68d8
#
_entry.id   3827786ffd322b5c0fe0a8b9620b68d8
#
_cell.length_a   1.000
_cell.length_b   1.000
_cell.length_c   1.000
_cell.angle_alpha   90.00
_cell.angle_beta   90.00
_cell.angle_gamma   90.00
#
_symmetry.space_group_name_H-M   'P 1'
#
loop_
_entity.id
_entity.type
_entity.pdbx_description
1 polymer ?
#
loop_
_entity_poly.entity_id
_entity_poly.type
_entity_poly.pdbx_seq_one_letter_code
_entity_poly.pdbx_strand_id
1 'polypeptide(L)'
;MTSTDSSGALVRAEIDVTALRANAAVLAKRLAPARLKCVVKANAYGHGIDIIARGLFAAGWHDFCVATINEALRLRETLGETATITAWLYGPGTDLDAAVAAGIELGVSTVDSLDRLRAAAHRTNTTARIHLKVDTGLGRNGLAPADWALALAHLQDLAAETG
;
A
#
# COMPACT_ATOMS: atom_id res chain seq x y z
N MET A 1 -19.67 1.89 -18.53
CA MET A 1 -19.02 2.48 -19.72
C MET A 1 -19.36 3.96 -19.73
N THR A 2 -18.50 4.82 -19.24
CA THR A 2 -18.63 6.27 -19.40
C THR A 2 -17.69 6.67 -20.53
N SER A 3 -18.23 6.76 -21.74
CA SER A 3 -17.56 7.39 -22.86
C SER A 3 -17.61 8.90 -22.63
N THR A 4 -16.51 9.49 -22.19
CA THR A 4 -16.32 10.92 -22.31
C THR A 4 -16.04 11.23 -23.78
N ASP A 5 -16.92 11.99 -24.41
CA ASP A 5 -16.72 12.48 -25.77
C ASP A 5 -15.43 13.31 -25.82
N SER A 6 -14.41 12.78 -26.49
CA SER A 6 -13.09 13.39 -26.63
C SER A 6 -12.88 14.05 -27.97
N SER A 7 -13.97 14.50 -28.63
CA SER A 7 -13.97 15.06 -30.00
C SER A 7 -13.09 16.31 -30.23
N GLY A 8 -12.34 16.76 -29.20
CA GLY A 8 -11.41 17.88 -29.31
C GLY A 8 -10.02 17.63 -28.69
N ALA A 9 -9.73 16.40 -28.22
CA ALA A 9 -8.45 16.11 -27.57
C ALA A 9 -7.34 15.87 -28.60
N LEU A 10 -6.23 16.62 -28.48
CA LEU A 10 -5.03 16.46 -29.32
C LEU A 10 -4.25 15.17 -28.99
N VAL A 11 -4.44 14.64 -27.78
CA VAL A 11 -3.79 13.42 -27.30
C VAL A 11 -4.80 12.58 -26.52
N ARG A 12 -4.81 11.29 -26.74
CA ARG A 12 -5.69 10.33 -26.04
C ARG A 12 -4.86 9.19 -25.46
N ALA A 13 -5.11 8.84 -24.22
CA ALA A 13 -4.59 7.63 -23.59
C ALA A 13 -5.72 6.59 -23.51
N GLU A 14 -5.50 5.41 -24.07
CA GLU A 14 -6.42 4.27 -24.01
C GLU A 14 -5.92 3.25 -22.99
N ILE A 15 -6.77 2.88 -22.04
CA ILE A 15 -6.46 1.85 -21.02
C ILE A 15 -7.19 0.56 -21.40
N ASP A 16 -6.42 -0.45 -21.83
CA ASP A 16 -6.94 -1.79 -22.07
C ASP A 16 -6.94 -2.60 -20.77
N VAL A 17 -8.09 -2.62 -20.12
CA VAL A 17 -8.30 -3.38 -18.87
C VAL A 17 -8.21 -4.88 -19.10
N THR A 18 -8.52 -5.38 -20.29
CA THR A 18 -8.41 -6.81 -20.62
C THR A 18 -6.95 -7.25 -20.69
N ALA A 19 -6.10 -6.47 -21.38
CA ALA A 19 -4.67 -6.69 -21.39
C ALA A 19 -4.04 -6.58 -20.00
N LEU A 20 -4.48 -5.59 -19.19
CA LEU A 20 -4.03 -5.44 -17.81
C LEU A 20 -4.31 -6.70 -16.97
N ARG A 21 -5.52 -7.25 -17.05
CA ARG A 21 -5.92 -8.48 -16.34
C ARG A 21 -5.12 -9.69 -16.80
N ALA A 22 -4.92 -9.84 -18.11
CA ALA A 22 -4.11 -10.92 -18.68
C ALA A 22 -2.65 -10.84 -18.19
N ASN A 23 -2.05 -9.65 -18.16
CA ASN A 23 -0.70 -9.44 -17.65
C ASN A 23 -0.59 -9.79 -16.16
N ALA A 24 -1.56 -9.38 -15.33
CA ALA A 24 -1.59 -9.74 -13.92
C ALA A 24 -1.66 -11.26 -13.72
N ALA A 25 -2.47 -11.97 -14.51
CA ALA A 25 -2.58 -13.43 -14.46
C ALA A 25 -1.27 -14.13 -14.83
N VAL A 26 -0.55 -13.64 -15.85
CA VAL A 26 0.78 -14.16 -16.23
C VAL A 26 1.78 -13.98 -15.10
N LEU A 27 1.82 -12.79 -14.49
CA LEU A 27 2.72 -12.51 -13.36
C LEU A 27 2.40 -13.39 -12.15
N ALA A 28 1.13 -13.49 -11.77
CA ALA A 28 0.71 -14.32 -10.65
C ALA A 28 1.08 -15.80 -10.84
N LYS A 29 0.90 -16.34 -12.04
CA LYS A 29 1.32 -17.71 -12.35
C LYS A 29 2.83 -17.92 -12.17
N ARG A 30 3.65 -16.93 -12.53
CA ARG A 30 5.11 -16.99 -12.37
C ARG A 30 5.58 -16.83 -10.93
N LEU A 31 4.81 -16.10 -10.13
CA LEU A 31 5.15 -15.83 -8.72
C LEU A 31 4.72 -16.95 -7.78
N ALA A 32 3.83 -17.85 -8.19
CA ALA A 32 3.31 -18.90 -7.34
C ALA A 32 4.45 -19.70 -6.64
N PRO A 33 4.33 -19.99 -5.33
CA PRO A 33 3.16 -19.81 -4.48
C PRO A 33 3.00 -18.41 -3.86
N ALA A 34 3.87 -17.44 -4.17
CA ALA A 34 3.76 -16.07 -3.66
C ALA A 34 2.54 -15.33 -4.26
N ARG A 35 1.96 -14.43 -3.47
CA ARG A 35 0.85 -13.59 -3.93
C ARG A 35 1.36 -12.39 -4.73
N LEU A 36 0.61 -12.01 -5.77
CA LEU A 36 0.86 -10.79 -6.53
C LEU A 36 0.28 -9.59 -5.77
N LYS A 37 1.10 -8.58 -5.49
CA LYS A 37 0.70 -7.30 -4.93
C LYS A 37 0.80 -6.22 -6.02
N CYS A 38 -0.33 -5.59 -6.39
CA CYS A 38 -0.43 -4.65 -7.51
C CYS A 38 -0.03 -3.24 -7.08
N VAL A 39 1.01 -2.67 -7.68
CA VAL A 39 1.49 -1.32 -7.38
C VAL A 39 0.78 -0.30 -8.25
N VAL A 40 -0.03 0.58 -7.62
CA VAL A 40 -0.86 1.58 -8.30
C VAL A 40 -0.60 3.02 -7.83
N LYS A 41 0.58 3.28 -7.27
CA LYS A 41 1.02 4.61 -6.82
C LYS A 41 1.05 5.63 -7.96
N ALA A 42 1.13 6.93 -7.63
CA ALA A 42 1.20 8.05 -8.58
C ALA A 42 0.07 7.97 -9.63
N ASN A 43 -1.17 7.80 -9.15
CA ASN A 43 -2.35 7.64 -9.99
C ASN A 43 -2.21 6.46 -10.98
N ALA A 44 -1.73 5.30 -10.50
CA ALA A 44 -1.35 4.16 -11.33
C ALA A 44 -0.34 4.54 -12.44
N TYR A 45 0.72 5.27 -12.04
CA TYR A 45 1.73 5.81 -12.96
C TYR A 45 1.13 6.68 -14.08
N GLY A 46 0.08 7.44 -13.76
CA GLY A 46 -0.63 8.32 -14.69
C GLY A 46 -1.75 7.65 -15.49
N HIS A 47 -1.95 6.34 -15.35
CA HIS A 47 -3.00 5.61 -16.10
C HIS A 47 -4.41 5.73 -15.49
N GLY A 48 -4.54 6.34 -14.31
CA GLY A 48 -5.81 6.46 -13.60
C GLY A 48 -6.05 5.32 -12.61
N ILE A 49 -5.81 5.63 -11.31
CA ILE A 49 -5.87 4.64 -10.23
C ILE A 49 -7.23 3.95 -10.15
N ASP A 50 -8.32 4.69 -10.35
CA ASP A 50 -9.67 4.15 -10.19
C ASP A 50 -9.98 3.09 -11.28
N ILE A 51 -9.59 3.34 -12.52
CA ILE A 51 -9.80 2.41 -13.65
C ILE A 51 -8.94 1.16 -13.45
N ILE A 52 -7.65 1.36 -13.16
CA ILE A 52 -6.68 0.26 -13.01
C ILE A 52 -7.05 -0.60 -11.79
N ALA A 53 -7.28 0.01 -10.63
CA ALA A 53 -7.54 -0.72 -9.40
C ALA A 53 -8.89 -1.46 -9.45
N ARG A 54 -9.97 -0.82 -9.91
CA ARG A 54 -11.27 -1.50 -10.10
C ARG A 54 -11.17 -2.64 -11.14
N GLY A 55 -10.40 -2.43 -12.21
CA GLY A 55 -10.18 -3.44 -13.23
C GLY A 55 -9.49 -4.69 -12.69
N LEU A 56 -8.44 -4.52 -11.90
CA LEU A 56 -7.71 -5.60 -11.23
C LEU A 56 -8.55 -6.26 -10.14
N PHE A 57 -9.20 -5.47 -9.29
CA PHE A 57 -10.04 -5.94 -8.19
C PHE A 57 -11.18 -6.84 -8.70
N ALA A 58 -11.88 -6.42 -9.74
CA ALA A 58 -12.95 -7.20 -10.37
C ALA A 58 -12.46 -8.51 -11.03
N ALA A 59 -11.14 -8.63 -11.27
CA ALA A 59 -10.51 -9.86 -11.76
C ALA A 59 -9.92 -10.74 -10.63
N GLY A 60 -10.20 -10.40 -9.36
CA GLY A 60 -9.78 -11.19 -8.20
C GLY A 60 -8.43 -10.81 -7.60
N TRP A 61 -7.81 -9.69 -8.04
CA TRP A 61 -6.58 -9.18 -7.42
C TRP A 61 -6.94 -8.22 -6.28
N HIS A 62 -6.72 -8.65 -5.05
CA HIS A 62 -7.15 -7.89 -3.86
C HIS A 62 -6.00 -7.23 -3.09
N ASP A 63 -4.75 -7.49 -3.47
CA ASP A 63 -3.56 -6.95 -2.80
C ASP A 63 -2.98 -5.78 -3.60
N PHE A 64 -2.94 -4.60 -2.99
CA PHE A 64 -2.47 -3.36 -3.63
C PHE A 64 -1.38 -2.68 -2.83
N CYS A 65 -0.54 -1.91 -3.54
CA CYS A 65 0.45 -1.03 -2.93
C CYS A 65 0.41 0.36 -3.55
N VAL A 66 0.59 1.36 -2.70
CA VAL A 66 0.73 2.77 -3.06
C VAL A 66 1.91 3.41 -2.33
N ALA A 67 2.31 4.61 -2.72
CA ALA A 67 3.42 5.29 -2.07
C ALA A 67 2.98 5.93 -0.75
N THR A 68 1.91 6.71 -0.75
CA THR A 68 1.51 7.60 0.35
C THR A 68 0.23 7.13 1.04
N ILE A 69 0.02 7.62 2.27
CA ILE A 69 -1.22 7.38 3.03
C ILE A 69 -2.45 7.96 2.30
N ASN A 70 -2.32 9.15 1.71
CA ASN A 70 -3.44 9.77 0.98
C ASN A 70 -3.88 8.92 -0.22
N GLU A 71 -2.92 8.34 -0.97
CA GLU A 71 -3.25 7.38 -2.04
C GLU A 71 -3.93 6.14 -1.49
N ALA A 72 -3.50 5.64 -0.33
CA ALA A 72 -4.07 4.45 0.29
C ALA A 72 -5.51 4.68 0.76
N LEU A 73 -5.78 5.81 1.41
CA LEU A 73 -7.13 6.17 1.86
C LEU A 73 -8.09 6.34 0.67
N ARG A 74 -7.67 7.05 -0.38
CA ARG A 74 -8.45 7.15 -1.62
C ARG A 74 -8.72 5.77 -2.24
N LEU A 75 -7.73 4.90 -2.25
CA LEU A 75 -7.89 3.54 -2.79
C LEU A 75 -8.83 2.69 -1.93
N ARG A 76 -8.82 2.88 -0.61
CA ARG A 76 -9.75 2.28 0.34
C ARG A 76 -11.20 2.69 0.04
N GLU A 77 -11.43 3.98 -0.18
CA GLU A 77 -12.75 4.51 -0.61
C GLU A 77 -13.21 3.88 -1.94
N THR A 78 -12.28 3.69 -2.88
CA THR A 78 -12.55 3.13 -4.21
C THR A 78 -12.90 1.65 -4.20
N LEU A 79 -12.21 0.83 -3.38
CA LEU A 79 -12.26 -0.64 -3.40
C LEU A 79 -13.00 -1.26 -2.21
N GLY A 80 -13.28 -0.48 -1.16
CA GLY A 80 -13.89 -0.98 0.07
C GLY A 80 -12.93 -1.77 0.95
N GLU A 81 -13.46 -2.39 2.02
CA GLU A 81 -12.67 -2.99 3.10
C GLU A 81 -12.01 -4.33 2.75
N THR A 82 -12.46 -5.00 1.70
CA THR A 82 -11.94 -6.32 1.32
C THR A 82 -10.61 -6.27 0.57
N ALA A 83 -10.17 -5.09 0.13
CA ALA A 83 -8.85 -4.90 -0.45
C ALA A 83 -7.77 -4.81 0.64
N THR A 84 -6.66 -5.50 0.46
CA THR A 84 -5.43 -5.29 1.24
C THR A 84 -4.64 -4.16 0.59
N ILE A 85 -4.37 -3.09 1.33
CA ILE A 85 -3.69 -1.90 0.81
C ILE A 85 -2.48 -1.59 1.68
N THR A 86 -1.31 -1.48 1.06
CA THR A 86 -0.05 -1.11 1.73
C THR A 86 0.42 0.25 1.27
N ALA A 87 0.75 1.16 2.20
CA ALA A 87 1.42 2.42 1.93
C ALA A 87 2.86 2.39 2.47
N TRP A 88 3.81 2.89 1.67
CA TRP A 88 5.23 2.76 2.01
C TRP A 88 5.87 4.00 2.60
N LEU A 89 5.31 5.19 2.33
CA LEU A 89 5.94 6.47 2.64
C LEU A 89 5.03 7.38 3.46
N TYR A 90 5.56 7.84 4.57
CA TYR A 90 5.01 8.90 5.39
C TYR A 90 6.13 9.59 6.17
N GLY A 91 5.95 10.86 6.46
CA GLY A 91 6.95 11.66 7.19
C GLY A 91 6.74 11.64 8.70
N PRO A 92 7.68 12.20 9.47
CA PRO A 92 7.60 12.29 10.93
C PRO A 92 6.34 13.02 11.44
N GLY A 93 5.85 14.02 10.70
CA GLY A 93 4.67 14.80 11.06
C GLY A 93 3.34 14.27 10.51
N THR A 94 3.34 13.11 9.82
CA THR A 94 2.11 12.55 9.26
C THR A 94 1.22 11.98 10.35
N ASP A 95 -0.06 12.36 10.36
CA ASP A 95 -1.07 11.70 11.18
C ASP A 95 -1.33 10.28 10.65
N LEU A 96 -1.19 9.29 11.52
CA LEU A 96 -1.34 7.87 11.18
C LEU A 96 -2.72 7.31 11.54
N ASP A 97 -3.52 8.03 12.30
CA ASP A 97 -4.77 7.54 12.87
C ASP A 97 -5.77 7.09 11.79
N ALA A 98 -5.98 7.93 10.77
CA ALA A 98 -6.88 7.60 9.68
C ALA A 98 -6.43 6.36 8.90
N ALA A 99 -5.12 6.19 8.68
CA ALA A 99 -4.59 5.03 7.97
C ALA A 99 -4.74 3.75 8.80
N VAL A 100 -4.45 3.82 10.10
CA VAL A 100 -4.58 2.68 11.02
C VAL A 100 -6.05 2.30 11.17
N ALA A 101 -6.95 3.27 11.39
CA ALA A 101 -8.39 3.03 11.48
C ALA A 101 -8.99 2.41 10.20
N ALA A 102 -8.47 2.81 9.03
CA ALA A 102 -8.87 2.25 7.73
C ALA A 102 -8.22 0.89 7.40
N GLY A 103 -7.44 0.30 8.31
CA GLY A 103 -6.78 -0.98 8.11
C GLY A 103 -5.73 -0.97 6.99
N ILE A 104 -5.08 0.17 6.76
CA ILE A 104 -3.97 0.27 5.81
C ILE A 104 -2.72 -0.36 6.42
N GLU A 105 -2.07 -1.23 5.67
CA GLU A 105 -0.76 -1.77 6.04
C GLU A 105 0.32 -0.72 5.82
N LEU A 106 1.18 -0.48 6.81
CA LEU A 106 2.15 0.60 6.76
C LEU A 106 3.59 0.08 6.77
N GLY A 107 4.41 0.59 5.82
CA GLY A 107 5.83 0.27 5.76
C GLY A 107 6.60 1.04 6.85
N VAL A 108 7.36 0.33 7.68
CA VAL A 108 8.18 0.89 8.78
C VAL A 108 9.64 0.93 8.38
N SER A 109 10.25 2.10 8.44
CA SER A 109 11.64 2.34 8.07
C SER A 109 12.51 2.82 9.23
N THR A 110 11.93 3.11 10.40
CA THR A 110 12.63 3.58 11.60
C THR A 110 11.98 3.01 12.87
N VAL A 111 12.75 2.91 13.95
CA VAL A 111 12.22 2.46 15.26
C VAL A 111 11.16 3.43 15.79
N ASP A 112 11.37 4.74 15.66
CA ASP A 112 10.39 5.79 16.04
C ASP A 112 9.00 5.55 15.39
N SER A 113 8.98 5.06 14.16
CA SER A 113 7.72 4.75 13.48
C SER A 113 6.90 3.67 14.18
N LEU A 114 7.52 2.75 14.93
CA LEU A 114 6.82 1.72 15.69
C LEU A 114 6.03 2.33 16.85
N ASP A 115 6.63 3.26 17.61
CA ASP A 115 5.96 3.94 18.70
C ASP A 115 4.80 4.79 18.22
N ARG A 116 4.98 5.48 17.11
CA ARG A 116 3.93 6.29 16.48
C ARG A 116 2.75 5.45 16.03
N LEU A 117 3.02 4.27 15.46
CA LEU A 117 1.98 3.33 15.02
C LEU A 117 1.27 2.69 16.19
N ARG A 118 2.00 2.35 17.30
CA ARG A 118 1.39 1.91 18.54
C ARG A 118 0.44 2.97 19.11
N ALA A 119 0.91 4.20 19.18
CA ALA A 119 0.09 5.32 19.68
C ALA A 119 -1.17 5.54 18.83
N ALA A 120 -1.07 5.43 17.49
CA ALA A 120 -2.21 5.51 16.60
C ALA A 120 -3.19 4.34 16.80
N ALA A 121 -2.69 3.12 16.96
CA ALA A 121 -3.51 1.93 17.25
C ALA A 121 -4.31 2.10 18.56
N HIS A 122 -3.68 2.63 19.62
CA HIS A 122 -4.36 2.94 20.87
C HIS A 122 -5.44 4.01 20.69
N ARG A 123 -5.14 5.13 20.02
CA ARG A 123 -6.13 6.21 19.82
C ARG A 123 -7.33 5.77 18.99
N THR A 124 -7.11 4.91 18.01
CA THR A 124 -8.16 4.42 17.11
C THR A 124 -8.85 3.15 17.60
N ASN A 125 -8.37 2.56 18.68
CA ASN A 125 -8.81 1.27 19.21
C ASN A 125 -8.80 0.17 18.13
N THR A 126 -7.74 0.14 17.31
CA THR A 126 -7.57 -0.84 16.22
C THR A 126 -6.15 -1.42 16.23
N THR A 127 -5.93 -2.49 15.49
CA THR A 127 -4.60 -3.08 15.33
C THR A 127 -3.86 -2.49 14.15
N ALA A 128 -2.68 -1.91 14.37
CA ALA A 128 -1.81 -1.47 13.29
C ALA A 128 -1.15 -2.68 12.60
N ARG A 129 -1.30 -2.77 11.28
CA ARG A 129 -0.63 -3.77 10.44
C ARG A 129 0.60 -3.15 9.82
N ILE A 130 1.75 -3.80 9.98
CA ILE A 130 3.02 -3.23 9.56
C ILE A 130 3.86 -4.17 8.69
N HIS A 131 4.73 -3.57 7.88
CA HIS A 131 5.81 -4.25 7.18
C HIS A 131 7.13 -3.58 7.55
N LEU A 132 8.01 -4.26 8.28
CA LEU A 132 9.38 -3.79 8.47
C LEU A 132 10.10 -3.78 7.14
N LYS A 133 10.64 -2.63 6.78
CA LYS A 133 11.41 -2.46 5.55
C LYS A 133 12.89 -2.59 5.82
N VAL A 134 13.57 -3.38 5.00
CA VAL A 134 15.03 -3.55 5.03
C VAL A 134 15.65 -2.64 3.98
N ASP A 135 16.65 -1.86 4.34
CA ASP A 135 17.54 -1.25 3.35
C ASP A 135 18.57 -2.27 2.89
N THR A 136 18.46 -2.71 1.64
CA THR A 136 19.37 -3.67 1.02
C THR A 136 20.48 -2.99 0.20
N GLY A 137 20.69 -1.69 0.41
CA GLY A 137 21.81 -0.96 -0.17
C GLY A 137 21.46 0.25 -1.04
N LEU A 138 20.16 0.46 -1.37
CA LEU A 138 19.76 1.67 -2.12
C LEU A 138 19.86 2.95 -1.26
N GLY A 139 19.76 2.85 0.07
CA GLY A 139 19.86 3.97 1.00
C GLY A 139 18.70 4.97 0.93
N ARG A 140 17.60 4.62 0.29
CA ARG A 140 16.46 5.54 0.14
C ARG A 140 15.52 5.54 1.34
N ASN A 141 15.22 4.39 1.88
CA ASN A 141 14.47 4.16 3.10
C ASN A 141 14.56 2.68 3.52
N GLY A 142 14.15 2.39 4.73
CA GLY A 142 14.25 1.07 5.35
C GLY A 142 15.20 1.12 6.54
N LEU A 143 15.08 0.16 7.43
CA LEU A 143 15.98 -0.02 8.56
C LEU A 143 17.37 -0.37 8.06
N ALA A 144 18.39 0.37 8.51
CA ALA A 144 19.76 0.01 8.28
C ALA A 144 20.11 -1.30 9.02
N PRO A 145 21.11 -2.07 8.57
CA PRO A 145 21.50 -3.32 9.24
C PRO A 145 21.80 -3.14 10.73
N ALA A 146 22.39 -2.00 11.13
CA ALA A 146 22.69 -1.68 12.52
C ALA A 146 21.43 -1.54 13.41
N ASP A 147 20.29 -1.15 12.83
CA ASP A 147 19.04 -0.87 13.56
C ASP A 147 18.14 -2.12 13.68
N TRP A 148 18.47 -3.20 13.01
CA TRP A 148 17.61 -4.40 12.93
C TRP A 148 17.38 -5.04 14.29
N ALA A 149 18.44 -5.28 15.06
CA ALA A 149 18.34 -5.92 16.36
C ALA A 149 17.46 -5.08 17.31
N LEU A 150 17.65 -3.76 17.29
CA LEU A 150 16.84 -2.83 18.08
C LEU A 150 15.37 -2.84 17.67
N ALA A 151 15.09 -2.78 16.37
CA ALA A 151 13.71 -2.79 15.87
C ALA A 151 12.99 -4.10 16.18
N LEU A 152 13.65 -5.24 16.08
CA LEU A 152 13.07 -6.55 16.42
C LEU A 152 12.81 -6.69 17.92
N ALA A 153 13.75 -6.26 18.79
CA ALA A 153 13.54 -6.26 20.22
C ALA A 153 12.34 -5.38 20.60
N HIS A 154 12.28 -4.17 20.03
CA HIS A 154 11.17 -3.25 20.27
C HIS A 154 9.81 -3.81 19.83
N LEU A 155 9.75 -4.51 18.69
CA LEU A 155 8.54 -5.21 18.26
C LEU A 155 8.13 -6.35 19.20
N GLN A 156 9.08 -7.09 19.76
CA GLN A 156 8.79 -8.13 20.73
C GLN A 156 8.18 -7.55 22.00
N ASP A 157 8.72 -6.43 22.49
CA ASP A 157 8.19 -5.72 23.67
C ASP A 157 6.76 -5.23 23.40
N LEU A 158 6.51 -4.61 22.24
CA LEU A 158 5.17 -4.16 21.85
C LEU A 158 4.16 -5.31 21.72
N ALA A 159 4.59 -6.46 21.21
CA ALA A 159 3.74 -7.65 21.10
C ALA A 159 3.41 -8.25 22.47
N ALA A 160 4.32 -8.17 23.42
CA ALA A 160 4.10 -8.66 24.80
C ALA A 160 3.11 -7.77 25.58
N GLU A 161 3.03 -6.46 25.28
CA GLU A 161 2.08 -5.52 25.89
C GLU A 161 0.62 -5.74 25.44
N THR A 162 0.42 -6.36 24.27
CA THR A 162 -0.91 -6.51 23.63
C THR A 162 -1.52 -7.91 23.77
N GLY A 163 -0.80 -8.87 24.33
CA GLY A 163 -1.25 -10.26 24.62
C GLY A 163 -1.82 -10.40 26.00
#